data_c2eb9f17018123cc0917093c738472af
#
_entry.id   c2eb9f17018123cc0917093c738472af
#
_cell.length_a   1.000
_cell.length_b   1.000
_cell.length_c   1.000
_cell.angle_alpha   90.00
_cell.angle_beta   90.00
_cell.angle_gamma   90.00
#
_symmetry.space_group_name_H-M   'P 1'
#
loop_
_entity.id
_entity.type
_entity.pdbx_description
1 polymer ?
#
loop_
_entity_poly.entity_id
_entity_poly.type
_entity_poly.pdbx_seq_one_letter_code
_entity_poly.pdbx_strand_id
1 'polypeptide(L)'
;MYIETIKDDIKFIVSDKPYFEFEYLQTLAKKNNIKKVIKDFKDEYFVCALLNEEPAYSCTAVNGGLYSPNVLRCSTKFFANPKYIGKTPTTVFKKICQYGTEIFKEYNEESFKKYNFYFISRHPNSSPIKRLYEGIDWIVNDENLYLVGKDSEKSSSWRHIYYSGDINNFNVPKMTLNEYYSKFGNYKFNRNWSDNAIENTKHLFKNNSVKKVLEIGTFEGKYSIWLADNYDLKIHTIDPFKSDIYNLSQSLFNTVEKNWLYNLHNCKNNNKITYYKDYSLNVLQKLIHTKEKFDFIYVDGDHRSHIVIQDLIYSFNMLNDNGIMLIDDAVNWKARDHNTNQILEDETLSPKLAVDSFKKIYKNKVKELIIPKKNQVALQKI
;
A
#
# COMPACT_ATOMS: atom_id res chain seq x y z
N MET A 1 -30.93 -15.29 13.96
CA MET A 1 -30.41 -16.63 13.56
C MET A 1 -29.10 -16.85 14.29
N TYR A 2 -28.87 -18.03 14.86
CA TYR A 2 -27.60 -18.43 15.48
C TYR A 2 -27.37 -19.89 15.12
N ILE A 3 -26.29 -20.16 14.42
CA ILE A 3 -26.01 -21.49 13.88
C ILE A 3 -24.56 -21.85 14.17
N GLU A 4 -24.34 -23.05 14.68
CA GLU A 4 -23.02 -23.64 14.86
C GLU A 4 -22.81 -24.75 13.83
N THR A 5 -21.66 -24.79 13.22
CA THR A 5 -21.25 -25.85 12.30
C THR A 5 -19.77 -26.15 12.45
N ILE A 6 -19.34 -27.35 12.09
CA ILE A 6 -17.96 -27.80 12.16
C ILE A 6 -17.53 -28.23 10.76
N LYS A 7 -16.38 -27.69 10.30
CA LYS A 7 -15.70 -28.14 9.07
C LYS A 7 -14.21 -28.34 9.38
N ASP A 8 -13.68 -29.52 9.12
CA ASP A 8 -12.27 -29.88 9.36
C ASP A 8 -11.79 -29.49 10.79
N ASP A 9 -12.52 -29.87 11.82
CA ASP A 9 -12.26 -29.57 13.24
C ASP A 9 -12.27 -28.07 13.61
N ILE A 10 -12.71 -27.21 12.70
CA ILE A 10 -12.91 -25.80 12.98
C ILE A 10 -14.40 -25.55 13.21
N LYS A 11 -14.72 -25.07 14.39
CA LYS A 11 -16.10 -24.68 14.74
C LYS A 11 -16.37 -23.26 14.22
N PHE A 12 -17.50 -23.11 13.55
CA PHE A 12 -17.98 -21.82 13.07
C PHE A 12 -19.31 -21.48 13.72
N ILE A 13 -19.46 -20.20 14.02
CA ILE A 13 -20.71 -19.61 14.48
C ILE A 13 -21.15 -18.56 13.48
N VAL A 14 -22.40 -18.65 13.02
CA VAL A 14 -23.02 -17.66 12.10
C VAL A 14 -24.24 -17.07 12.78
N SER A 15 -24.34 -15.76 12.77
CA SER A 15 -25.47 -15.05 13.38
C SER A 15 -25.82 -13.78 12.63
N ASP A 16 -27.10 -13.40 12.66
CA ASP A 16 -27.62 -12.10 12.19
C ASP A 16 -27.61 -11.02 13.28
N LYS A 17 -27.08 -11.33 14.44
CA LYS A 17 -26.93 -10.40 15.58
C LYS A 17 -25.55 -10.56 16.21
N PRO A 18 -25.02 -9.52 16.84
CA PRO A 18 -23.83 -9.65 17.68
C PRO A 18 -24.07 -10.71 18.75
N TYR A 19 -23.09 -11.56 18.99
CA TYR A 19 -23.11 -12.62 19.98
C TYR A 19 -21.81 -12.61 20.79
N PHE A 20 -21.74 -13.43 21.85
CA PHE A 20 -20.66 -13.40 22.83
C PHE A 20 -19.26 -13.49 22.20
N GLU A 21 -19.03 -14.40 21.26
CA GLU A 21 -17.72 -14.61 20.61
C GLU A 21 -17.28 -13.38 19.82
N PHE A 22 -18.20 -12.71 19.16
CA PHE A 22 -17.93 -11.47 18.46
C PHE A 22 -17.64 -10.32 19.42
N GLU A 23 -18.44 -10.17 20.48
CA GLU A 23 -18.23 -9.16 21.51
C GLU A 23 -16.92 -9.37 22.26
N TYR A 24 -16.55 -10.64 22.50
CA TYR A 24 -15.28 -11.01 23.10
C TYR A 24 -14.11 -10.55 22.23
N LEU A 25 -14.13 -10.90 20.92
CA LEU A 25 -13.08 -10.47 19.98
C LEU A 25 -13.02 -8.93 19.84
N GLN A 26 -14.16 -8.27 19.83
CA GLN A 26 -14.23 -6.81 19.81
C GLN A 26 -13.61 -6.19 21.07
N THR A 27 -13.85 -6.79 22.22
CA THR A 27 -13.27 -6.34 23.49
C THR A 27 -11.76 -6.52 23.51
N LEU A 28 -11.25 -7.64 22.99
CA LEU A 28 -9.81 -7.87 22.82
C LEU A 28 -9.19 -6.84 21.85
N ALA A 29 -9.87 -6.54 20.77
CA ALA A 29 -9.42 -5.52 19.81
C ALA A 29 -9.33 -4.13 20.46
N LYS A 30 -10.30 -3.76 21.31
CA LYS A 30 -10.28 -2.51 22.10
C LYS A 30 -9.09 -2.43 23.05
N LYS A 31 -8.83 -3.52 23.81
CA LYS A 31 -7.70 -3.59 24.75
C LYS A 31 -6.35 -3.39 24.08
N ASN A 32 -6.25 -3.72 22.79
CA ASN A 32 -5.04 -3.58 21.98
C ASN A 32 -5.01 -2.32 21.12
N ASN A 33 -5.74 -1.25 21.49
CA ASN A 33 -5.78 0.06 20.81
C ASN A 33 -6.19 0.03 19.33
N ILE A 34 -6.92 -0.98 18.89
CA ILE A 34 -7.54 -1.01 17.57
C ILE A 34 -8.73 -0.05 17.58
N LYS A 35 -8.53 1.16 17.09
CA LYS A 35 -9.38 2.35 17.30
C LYS A 35 -10.77 2.34 16.64
N LYS A 36 -11.21 1.33 15.96
CA LYS A 36 -12.57 1.32 15.37
C LYS A 36 -13.48 0.31 16.04
N VAL A 37 -14.14 0.79 17.07
CA VAL A 37 -15.32 0.14 17.62
C VAL A 37 -16.52 0.50 16.76
N ILE A 38 -17.21 -0.52 16.33
CA ILE A 38 -18.44 -0.38 15.56
C ILE A 38 -19.56 -0.10 16.55
N LYS A 39 -20.26 0.98 16.33
CA LYS A 39 -21.39 1.39 17.18
C LYS A 39 -22.77 1.06 16.58
N ASP A 40 -22.82 0.71 15.31
CA ASP A 40 -24.07 0.47 14.59
C ASP A 40 -23.97 -0.80 13.75
N PHE A 41 -24.82 -1.77 14.05
CA PHE A 41 -24.82 -3.12 13.46
C PHE A 41 -26.14 -3.39 12.70
N LYS A 42 -26.73 -2.38 12.09
CA LYS A 42 -27.90 -2.61 11.26
C LYS A 42 -27.52 -3.42 10.02
N ASP A 43 -28.28 -4.48 9.77
CA ASP A 43 -28.21 -5.32 8.59
C ASP A 43 -26.85 -6.03 8.39
N GLU A 44 -26.18 -6.44 9.46
CA GLU A 44 -24.93 -7.18 9.41
C GLU A 44 -25.09 -8.66 9.76
N TYR A 45 -24.35 -9.49 9.07
CA TYR A 45 -24.18 -10.91 9.39
C TYR A 45 -22.78 -11.14 9.96
N PHE A 46 -22.69 -12.05 10.91
CA PHE A 46 -21.48 -12.33 11.67
C PHE A 46 -21.05 -13.78 11.44
N VAL A 47 -19.78 -13.98 11.15
CA VAL A 47 -19.16 -15.31 11.11
C VAL A 47 -17.95 -15.30 12.03
N CYS A 48 -17.89 -16.25 12.96
CA CYS A 48 -16.75 -16.45 13.85
C CYS A 48 -16.22 -17.86 13.72
N ALA A 49 -14.91 -18.00 13.60
CA ALA A 49 -14.21 -19.28 13.69
C ALA A 49 -13.60 -19.44 15.07
N LEU A 50 -13.83 -20.59 15.68
CA LEU A 50 -13.25 -21.01 16.96
C LEU A 50 -12.09 -21.98 16.69
N LEU A 51 -10.98 -21.76 17.38
CA LEU A 51 -9.87 -22.70 17.44
C LEU A 51 -9.71 -23.15 18.89
N ASN A 52 -9.71 -24.46 19.13
CA ASN A 52 -9.67 -25.02 20.48
C ASN A 52 -10.79 -24.46 21.39
N GLU A 53 -12.02 -24.40 20.88
CA GLU A 53 -13.21 -23.87 21.59
C GLU A 53 -13.11 -22.40 21.95
N GLU A 54 -12.09 -21.66 21.51
CA GLU A 54 -11.90 -20.23 21.78
C GLU A 54 -12.11 -19.41 20.51
N PRO A 55 -12.83 -18.27 20.57
CA PRO A 55 -12.98 -17.37 19.43
C PRO A 55 -11.63 -16.89 18.91
N ALA A 56 -11.34 -17.20 17.65
CA ALA A 56 -10.05 -16.91 17.04
C ALA A 56 -10.15 -15.81 15.98
N TYR A 57 -11.11 -15.90 15.08
CA TYR A 57 -11.30 -14.96 13.98
C TYR A 57 -12.77 -14.69 13.75
N SER A 58 -13.12 -13.44 13.49
CA SER A 58 -14.48 -13.05 13.11
C SER A 58 -14.45 -12.06 11.94
N CYS A 59 -15.43 -12.19 11.05
CA CYS A 59 -15.70 -11.20 10.02
C CYS A 59 -17.19 -10.87 9.97
N THR A 60 -17.52 -9.75 9.34
CA THR A 60 -18.90 -9.34 9.11
C THR A 60 -19.18 -9.21 7.63
N ALA A 61 -20.43 -9.40 7.25
CA ALA A 61 -20.94 -9.04 5.95
C ALA A 61 -22.13 -8.09 6.12
N VAL A 62 -22.21 -7.09 5.26
CA VAL A 62 -23.24 -6.04 5.29
C VAL A 62 -24.05 -6.10 4.02
N ASN A 63 -25.36 -6.10 4.17
CA ASN A 63 -26.25 -5.96 3.04
C ASN A 63 -26.28 -4.50 2.56
N GLY A 64 -26.15 -4.29 1.26
CA GLY A 64 -26.13 -2.95 0.67
C GLY A 64 -24.90 -2.15 1.11
N GLY A 65 -23.85 -2.17 0.40
CA GLY A 65 -22.71 -1.30 0.68
C GLY A 65 -22.90 0.07 0.03
N LEU A 66 -21.98 1.00 0.34
CA LEU A 66 -21.87 2.33 -0.27
C LEU A 66 -21.89 2.32 -1.81
N TYR A 67 -21.73 1.16 -2.43
CA TYR A 67 -21.47 1.02 -3.87
C TYR A 67 -22.60 0.33 -4.64
N SER A 68 -23.47 -0.43 -3.97
CA SER A 68 -24.62 -1.06 -4.64
C SER A 68 -25.67 -1.50 -3.62
N PRO A 69 -26.96 -1.20 -3.84
CA PRO A 69 -28.03 -1.53 -2.90
C PRO A 69 -28.34 -3.04 -2.79
N ASN A 70 -27.90 -3.85 -3.75
CA ASN A 70 -28.23 -5.28 -3.82
C ASN A 70 -26.98 -6.17 -3.76
N VAL A 71 -25.97 -5.76 -3.03
CA VAL A 71 -24.69 -6.48 -2.97
C VAL A 71 -24.30 -6.73 -1.53
N LEU A 72 -23.94 -7.97 -1.24
CA LEU A 72 -23.41 -8.35 0.05
C LEU A 72 -21.92 -8.04 0.12
N ARG A 73 -21.54 -7.08 0.94
CA ARG A 73 -20.16 -6.69 1.16
C ARG A 73 -19.54 -7.49 2.29
N CYS A 74 -18.66 -8.42 1.95
CA CYS A 74 -17.92 -9.21 2.93
C CYS A 74 -16.69 -8.47 3.47
N SER A 75 -16.24 -8.89 4.66
CA SER A 75 -14.97 -8.45 5.26
C SER A 75 -14.89 -6.97 5.61
N THR A 76 -16.01 -6.38 6.00
CA THR A 76 -16.00 -4.96 6.39
C THR A 76 -15.32 -4.75 7.73
N LYS A 77 -15.37 -5.75 8.59
CA LYS A 77 -14.89 -5.72 9.95
C LYS A 77 -14.30 -7.09 10.27
N PHE A 78 -12.99 -7.16 10.25
CA PHE A 78 -12.26 -8.37 10.61
C PHE A 78 -11.63 -8.18 11.98
N PHE A 79 -11.95 -9.09 12.90
CA PHE A 79 -11.37 -9.13 14.23
C PHE A 79 -10.62 -10.46 14.40
N ALA A 80 -9.44 -10.37 14.98
CA ALA A 80 -8.63 -11.53 15.32
C ALA A 80 -8.24 -11.48 16.80
N ASN A 81 -8.29 -12.63 17.44
CA ASN A 81 -7.76 -12.77 18.77
C ASN A 81 -6.22 -12.68 18.71
N PRO A 82 -5.57 -11.76 19.45
CA PRO A 82 -4.13 -11.56 19.45
C PRO A 82 -3.33 -12.85 19.75
N LYS A 83 -3.92 -13.79 20.48
CA LYS A 83 -3.32 -15.10 20.78
C LYS A 83 -2.99 -15.90 19.52
N TYR A 84 -3.77 -15.73 18.45
CA TYR A 84 -3.67 -16.49 17.19
C TYR A 84 -3.01 -15.71 16.06
N ILE A 85 -2.86 -14.38 16.19
CA ILE A 85 -2.22 -13.55 15.15
C ILE A 85 -0.76 -13.98 14.95
N GLY A 86 -0.41 -14.31 13.71
CA GLY A 86 0.93 -14.75 13.33
C GLY A 86 1.32 -16.16 13.82
N LYS A 87 0.43 -16.85 14.57
CA LYS A 87 0.68 -18.19 15.10
C LYS A 87 -0.15 -19.27 14.40
N THR A 88 -1.27 -18.90 13.79
CA THR A 88 -2.09 -19.84 13.02
C THR A 88 -1.39 -20.18 11.71
N PRO A 89 -1.16 -21.46 11.39
CA PRO A 89 -0.61 -21.86 10.11
C PRO A 89 -1.41 -21.27 8.93
N THR A 90 -0.73 -20.83 7.90
CA THR A 90 -1.37 -20.20 6.72
C THR A 90 -2.41 -21.11 6.08
N THR A 91 -2.17 -22.43 6.08
CA THR A 91 -3.11 -23.45 5.57
C THR A 91 -4.41 -23.48 6.38
N VAL A 92 -4.33 -23.43 7.72
CA VAL A 92 -5.50 -23.39 8.61
C VAL A 92 -6.27 -22.09 8.42
N PHE A 93 -5.55 -20.97 8.31
CA PHE A 93 -6.18 -19.68 8.10
C PHE A 93 -6.89 -19.58 6.73
N LYS A 94 -6.32 -20.16 5.68
CA LYS A 94 -6.99 -20.30 4.37
C LYS A 94 -8.29 -21.10 4.48
N LYS A 95 -8.28 -22.21 5.18
CA LYS A 95 -9.48 -23.03 5.45
C LYS A 95 -10.53 -22.23 6.21
N ILE A 96 -10.14 -21.50 7.25
CA ILE A 96 -11.08 -20.64 8.01
C ILE A 96 -11.82 -19.67 7.08
N CYS A 97 -11.11 -19.05 6.15
CA CYS A 97 -11.72 -18.10 5.25
C CYS A 97 -12.57 -18.75 4.17
N GLN A 98 -12.10 -19.86 3.62
CA GLN A 98 -12.85 -20.63 2.65
C GLN A 98 -14.17 -21.13 3.28
N TYR A 99 -14.09 -21.85 4.39
CA TYR A 99 -15.27 -22.43 5.04
C TYR A 99 -16.20 -21.35 5.60
N GLY A 100 -15.66 -20.28 6.18
CA GLY A 100 -16.47 -19.16 6.63
C GLY A 100 -17.30 -18.55 5.49
N THR A 101 -16.75 -18.52 4.28
CA THR A 101 -17.47 -18.00 3.10
C THR A 101 -18.48 -19.03 2.58
N GLU A 102 -18.14 -20.32 2.55
CA GLU A 102 -19.07 -21.40 2.14
C GLU A 102 -20.25 -21.48 3.08
N ILE A 103 -20.02 -21.48 4.39
CA ILE A 103 -21.06 -21.48 5.42
C ILE A 103 -21.95 -20.26 5.26
N PHE A 104 -21.36 -19.12 5.03
CA PHE A 104 -22.09 -17.89 4.80
C PHE A 104 -23.01 -17.98 3.57
N LYS A 105 -22.57 -18.63 2.49
CA LYS A 105 -23.38 -18.94 1.31
C LYS A 105 -24.53 -19.89 1.64
N GLU A 106 -24.23 -21.03 2.30
CA GLU A 106 -25.20 -22.05 2.64
C GLU A 106 -26.38 -21.48 3.44
N TYR A 107 -26.10 -20.63 4.44
CA TYR A 107 -27.14 -20.08 5.31
C TYR A 107 -27.86 -18.83 4.78
N ASN A 108 -27.36 -18.25 3.69
CA ASN A 108 -27.98 -17.13 3.04
C ASN A 108 -28.42 -17.44 1.60
N GLU A 109 -28.73 -18.72 1.30
CA GLU A 109 -28.98 -19.14 -0.07
C GLU A 109 -30.11 -18.36 -0.75
N GLU A 110 -31.19 -18.01 -0.05
CA GLU A 110 -32.24 -17.15 -0.58
C GLU A 110 -31.76 -15.70 -0.76
N SER A 111 -30.98 -15.20 0.15
CA SER A 111 -30.36 -13.86 0.03
C SER A 111 -29.26 -13.84 -1.02
N PHE A 112 -28.52 -14.95 -1.18
CA PHE A 112 -27.46 -15.10 -2.14
C PHE A 112 -27.90 -15.24 -3.59
N LYS A 113 -29.01 -15.86 -3.85
CA LYS A 113 -29.64 -15.83 -5.19
C LYS A 113 -30.01 -14.39 -5.60
N LYS A 114 -30.11 -13.50 -4.62
CA LYS A 114 -30.52 -12.12 -4.76
C LYS A 114 -29.35 -11.12 -4.74
N TYR A 115 -28.19 -11.50 -4.17
CA TYR A 115 -27.05 -10.61 -3.95
C TYR A 115 -25.77 -11.15 -4.59
N ASN A 116 -25.07 -10.28 -5.29
CA ASN A 116 -23.73 -10.54 -5.76
C ASN A 116 -22.70 -10.20 -4.67
N PHE A 117 -21.66 -11.01 -4.57
CA PHE A 117 -20.59 -10.73 -3.62
C PHE A 117 -19.58 -9.78 -4.17
N TYR A 118 -19.04 -8.94 -3.28
CA TYR A 118 -17.80 -8.30 -3.55
C TYR A 118 -16.90 -8.21 -2.31
N PHE A 119 -15.61 -8.23 -2.55
CA PHE A 119 -14.59 -7.98 -1.55
C PHE A 119 -13.80 -6.75 -1.96
N ILE A 120 -13.59 -5.84 -1.02
CA ILE A 120 -12.73 -4.68 -1.23
C ILE A 120 -11.39 -4.97 -0.60
N SER A 121 -10.33 -4.99 -1.41
CA SER A 121 -8.96 -4.94 -0.94
C SER A 121 -8.35 -3.57 -1.24
N ARG A 122 -7.80 -2.93 -0.20
CA ARG A 122 -7.07 -1.68 -0.41
C ARG A 122 -5.72 -1.89 -1.07
N HIS A 123 -5.15 -3.09 -0.95
CA HIS A 123 -3.81 -3.43 -1.43
C HIS A 123 -3.75 -4.91 -1.83
N PRO A 124 -4.02 -5.25 -3.09
CA PRO A 124 -4.10 -6.64 -3.51
C PRO A 124 -2.77 -7.40 -3.39
N ASN A 125 -1.64 -6.71 -3.51
CA ASN A 125 -0.34 -7.37 -3.51
C ASN A 125 0.37 -7.40 -2.15
N SER A 126 -0.04 -6.58 -1.19
CA SER A 126 0.60 -6.47 0.12
C SER A 126 -0.28 -6.91 1.29
N SER A 127 -1.55 -7.18 1.03
CA SER A 127 -2.48 -7.56 2.08
C SER A 127 -2.35 -9.05 2.40
N PRO A 128 -2.32 -9.46 3.67
CA PRO A 128 -2.59 -10.84 4.08
C PRO A 128 -3.86 -11.37 3.46
N ILE A 129 -4.83 -10.49 3.19
CA ILE A 129 -6.10 -10.77 2.53
C ILE A 129 -5.90 -11.29 1.10
N LYS A 130 -4.93 -10.80 0.31
CA LYS A 130 -4.67 -11.38 -1.02
C LYS A 130 -4.20 -12.83 -0.94
N ARG A 131 -3.25 -13.13 -0.04
CA ARG A 131 -2.82 -14.51 0.19
C ARG A 131 -3.95 -15.42 0.65
N LEU A 132 -4.91 -14.83 1.35
CA LEU A 132 -6.13 -15.44 1.79
C LEU A 132 -7.03 -15.79 0.61
N TYR A 133 -7.24 -14.85 -0.31
CA TYR A 133 -8.11 -15.01 -1.47
C TYR A 133 -7.46 -15.81 -2.60
N GLU A 134 -6.15 -15.78 -2.77
CA GLU A 134 -5.41 -16.65 -3.70
C GLU A 134 -5.57 -18.16 -3.40
N GLY A 135 -6.06 -18.50 -2.22
CA GLY A 135 -6.41 -19.89 -1.86
C GLY A 135 -7.89 -20.25 -2.04
N ILE A 136 -8.71 -19.29 -2.52
CA ILE A 136 -10.14 -19.49 -2.76
C ILE A 136 -10.35 -19.33 -4.26
N ASP A 137 -10.15 -20.41 -5.02
CA ASP A 137 -10.12 -20.47 -6.48
C ASP A 137 -11.29 -19.77 -7.21
N TRP A 138 -12.43 -19.59 -6.55
CA TRP A 138 -13.60 -18.94 -7.14
C TRP A 138 -13.67 -17.42 -6.89
N ILE A 139 -12.83 -16.87 -6.03
CA ILE A 139 -12.79 -15.42 -5.72
C ILE A 139 -11.72 -14.71 -6.54
N VAL A 140 -10.68 -15.43 -6.93
CA VAL A 140 -9.48 -14.85 -7.57
C VAL A 140 -9.36 -15.34 -9.00
N ASN A 141 -10.38 -15.09 -9.76
CA ASN A 141 -10.26 -15.09 -11.21
C ASN A 141 -9.94 -13.65 -11.63
N ASP A 142 -8.88 -13.44 -12.41
CA ASP A 142 -8.52 -12.10 -12.94
C ASP A 142 -9.68 -11.46 -13.73
N GLU A 143 -10.59 -12.29 -14.25
CA GLU A 143 -11.81 -11.85 -14.91
C GLU A 143 -12.79 -11.12 -13.97
N ASN A 144 -12.74 -11.39 -12.68
CA ASN A 144 -13.61 -10.80 -11.66
C ASN A 144 -12.94 -9.68 -10.86
N LEU A 145 -11.73 -9.29 -11.23
CA LEU A 145 -10.99 -8.22 -10.58
C LEU A 145 -11.22 -6.89 -11.29
N TYR A 146 -11.78 -5.95 -10.58
CA TYR A 146 -12.06 -4.61 -11.08
C TYR A 146 -11.38 -3.56 -10.22
N LEU A 147 -11.09 -2.42 -10.82
CA LEU A 147 -10.67 -1.23 -10.13
C LEU A 147 -11.86 -0.30 -9.99
N VAL A 148 -12.08 0.20 -8.78
CA VAL A 148 -13.21 1.06 -8.46
C VAL A 148 -12.72 2.39 -7.92
N GLY A 149 -13.11 3.47 -8.57
CA GLY A 149 -12.87 4.83 -8.11
C GLY A 149 -13.78 5.21 -6.93
N LYS A 150 -13.33 6.13 -6.09
CA LYS A 150 -14.22 6.78 -5.12
C LYS A 150 -15.08 7.83 -5.82
N ASP A 151 -16.29 8.08 -5.27
CA ASP A 151 -17.29 9.04 -5.75
C ASP A 151 -16.84 10.50 -5.83
N SER A 152 -15.59 10.82 -5.56
CA SER A 152 -15.10 12.18 -5.68
C SER A 152 -13.96 12.25 -6.70
N GLU A 153 -14.07 13.20 -7.59
CA GLU A 153 -13.00 13.61 -8.53
C GLU A 153 -11.65 13.91 -7.85
N LYS A 154 -11.66 14.09 -6.52
CA LYS A 154 -10.47 14.36 -5.69
C LYS A 154 -9.75 13.12 -5.17
N SER A 155 -10.27 11.92 -5.38
CA SER A 155 -9.65 10.70 -4.88
C SER A 155 -8.96 9.95 -6.03
N SER A 156 -7.66 10.07 -6.13
CA SER A 156 -6.80 9.35 -7.07
C SER A 156 -6.62 7.85 -6.74
N SER A 157 -7.21 7.35 -5.65
CA SER A 157 -6.98 5.99 -5.21
C SER A 157 -8.03 5.03 -5.74
N TRP A 158 -7.67 4.29 -6.76
CA TRP A 158 -8.43 3.12 -7.20
C TRP A 158 -8.28 1.99 -6.18
N ARG A 159 -9.40 1.28 -5.92
CA ARG A 159 -9.43 0.11 -5.03
C ARG A 159 -9.70 -1.13 -5.86
N HIS A 160 -9.03 -2.20 -5.53
CA HIS A 160 -9.32 -3.49 -6.12
C HIS A 160 -10.58 -4.07 -5.49
N ILE A 161 -11.50 -4.50 -6.34
CA ILE A 161 -12.73 -5.14 -5.95
C ILE A 161 -12.84 -6.45 -6.71
N TYR A 162 -13.03 -7.54 -5.98
CA TYR A 162 -13.42 -8.82 -6.52
C TYR A 162 -14.95 -8.88 -6.51
N TYR A 163 -15.56 -9.05 -7.65
CA TYR A 163 -17.00 -9.02 -7.81
C TYR A 163 -17.49 -10.26 -8.57
N SER A 164 -18.48 -10.97 -8.03
CA SER A 164 -19.01 -12.21 -8.59
C SER A 164 -20.28 -12.05 -9.40
N GLY A 165 -20.65 -10.84 -9.77
CA GLY A 165 -21.89 -10.56 -10.50
C GLY A 165 -21.70 -9.65 -11.70
N ASP A 166 -22.81 -9.16 -12.26
CA ASP A 166 -22.73 -8.17 -13.32
C ASP A 166 -22.22 -6.83 -12.77
N ILE A 167 -20.99 -6.49 -13.15
CA ILE A 167 -20.33 -5.27 -12.70
C ILE A 167 -21.08 -4.00 -13.12
N ASN A 168 -21.96 -4.08 -14.12
CA ASN A 168 -22.77 -2.95 -14.56
C ASN A 168 -23.79 -2.51 -13.50
N ASN A 169 -24.14 -3.37 -12.58
CA ASN A 169 -24.97 -3.03 -11.41
C ASN A 169 -24.22 -2.28 -10.31
N PHE A 170 -22.96 -1.99 -10.52
CA PHE A 170 -22.11 -1.29 -9.55
C PHE A 170 -22.11 0.22 -9.85
N ASN A 171 -22.67 1.04 -8.95
CA ASN A 171 -22.92 2.48 -9.16
C ASN A 171 -21.71 3.39 -8.91
N VAL A 172 -20.51 2.95 -9.22
CA VAL A 172 -19.29 3.76 -9.08
C VAL A 172 -18.44 3.64 -10.34
N PRO A 173 -17.58 4.63 -10.62
CA PRO A 173 -16.62 4.51 -11.70
C PRO A 173 -15.77 3.24 -11.51
N LYS A 174 -15.75 2.41 -12.52
CA LYS A 174 -15.08 1.11 -12.52
C LYS A 174 -14.35 0.91 -13.83
N MET A 175 -13.30 0.12 -13.76
CA MET A 175 -12.59 -0.35 -14.93
C MET A 175 -11.96 -1.72 -14.64
N THR A 176 -11.81 -2.51 -15.67
CA THR A 176 -11.02 -3.74 -15.60
C THR A 176 -9.54 -3.41 -15.44
N LEU A 177 -8.74 -4.39 -14.99
CA LEU A 177 -7.30 -4.23 -14.97
C LEU A 177 -6.74 -3.93 -16.37
N ASN A 178 -7.27 -4.56 -17.40
CA ASN A 178 -6.85 -4.33 -18.78
C ASN A 178 -7.16 -2.90 -19.24
N GLU A 179 -8.35 -2.36 -18.92
CA GLU A 179 -8.69 -0.97 -19.18
C GLU A 179 -7.81 0.01 -18.40
N TYR A 180 -7.51 -0.31 -17.13
CA TYR A 180 -6.58 0.47 -16.33
C TYR A 180 -5.18 0.50 -16.96
N TYR A 181 -4.65 -0.66 -17.32
CA TYR A 181 -3.33 -0.74 -17.96
C TYR A 181 -3.34 -0.08 -19.35
N SER A 182 -4.43 -0.17 -20.10
CA SER A 182 -4.59 0.53 -21.38
C SER A 182 -4.63 2.05 -21.20
N LYS A 183 -5.32 2.54 -20.15
CA LYS A 183 -5.51 3.97 -19.90
C LYS A 183 -4.29 4.63 -19.24
N PHE A 184 -3.60 3.91 -18.33
CA PHE A 184 -2.50 4.43 -17.53
C PHE A 184 -1.14 3.86 -17.93
N GLY A 185 -1.06 3.17 -19.08
CA GLY A 185 0.10 2.42 -19.55
C GLY A 185 0.08 0.98 -19.02
N ASN A 186 0.80 0.09 -19.70
CA ASN A 186 0.93 -1.33 -19.34
C ASN A 186 1.76 -1.54 -18.05
N TYR A 187 1.57 -0.72 -17.04
CA TYR A 187 2.38 -0.71 -15.83
C TYR A 187 1.67 -1.33 -14.63
N LYS A 188 2.41 -2.07 -13.81
CA LYS A 188 1.95 -2.71 -12.56
C LYS A 188 2.32 -1.86 -11.36
N PHE A 189 1.56 -0.81 -11.08
CA PHE A 189 1.73 0.02 -9.89
C PHE A 189 0.67 -0.30 -8.85
N ASN A 190 1.08 -0.84 -7.71
CA ASN A 190 0.17 -1.19 -6.63
C ASN A 190 -0.09 -0.04 -5.65
N ARG A 191 0.70 1.03 -5.74
CA ARG A 191 0.67 2.16 -4.81
C ARG A 191 0.72 3.50 -5.53
N ASN A 192 0.07 4.50 -4.93
CA ASN A 192 0.08 5.89 -5.40
C ASN A 192 1.00 6.77 -4.55
N TRP A 193 2.04 6.20 -3.96
CA TRP A 193 2.93 6.94 -3.06
C TRP A 193 3.66 8.08 -3.75
N SER A 194 4.01 7.90 -5.02
CA SER A 194 4.70 8.92 -5.81
C SER A 194 3.83 10.08 -6.30
N ASP A 195 2.50 10.08 -6.09
CA ASP A 195 1.61 11.11 -6.66
C ASP A 195 1.95 12.51 -6.15
N ASN A 196 2.31 12.64 -4.87
CA ASN A 196 2.73 13.92 -4.31
C ASN A 196 4.06 14.39 -4.89
N ALA A 197 5.02 13.48 -5.05
CA ALA A 197 6.31 13.77 -5.68
C ALA A 197 6.13 14.22 -7.13
N ILE A 198 5.26 13.56 -7.88
CA ILE A 198 4.91 13.92 -9.26
C ILE A 198 4.35 15.36 -9.33
N GLU A 199 3.42 15.73 -8.45
CA GLU A 199 2.84 17.07 -8.43
C GLU A 199 3.88 18.14 -8.04
N ASN A 200 4.69 17.86 -7.02
CA ASN A 200 5.76 18.78 -6.61
C ASN A 200 6.81 18.92 -7.71
N THR A 201 7.20 17.83 -8.37
CA THR A 201 8.15 17.85 -9.49
C THR A 201 7.63 18.64 -10.67
N LYS A 202 6.36 18.50 -11.06
CA LYS A 202 5.73 19.33 -12.09
C LYS A 202 5.84 20.81 -11.76
N HIS A 203 5.63 21.18 -10.50
CA HIS A 203 5.77 22.55 -10.06
C HIS A 203 7.22 23.05 -10.13
N LEU A 204 8.16 22.27 -9.62
CA LEU A 204 9.59 22.60 -9.57
C LEU A 204 10.22 22.69 -10.97
N PHE A 205 9.81 21.81 -11.91
CA PHE A 205 10.38 21.78 -13.26
C PHE A 205 9.89 22.92 -14.17
N LYS A 206 8.79 23.61 -13.83
CA LYS A 206 8.29 24.73 -14.65
C LYS A 206 9.34 25.82 -14.88
N ASN A 207 10.17 26.08 -13.89
CA ASN A 207 11.11 27.20 -13.88
C ASN A 207 12.59 26.74 -13.82
N ASN A 208 12.84 25.44 -13.90
CA ASN A 208 14.18 24.87 -13.77
C ASN A 208 14.51 23.96 -14.95
N SER A 209 15.66 24.19 -15.57
CA SER A 209 16.15 23.30 -16.63
C SER A 209 16.78 22.06 -15.99
N VAL A 210 16.08 20.95 -16.03
CA VAL A 210 16.54 19.67 -15.50
C VAL A 210 16.88 18.75 -16.67
N LYS A 211 18.05 18.12 -16.64
CA LYS A 211 18.54 17.17 -17.64
C LYS A 211 18.85 15.79 -17.04
N LYS A 212 19.26 15.76 -15.77
CA LYS A 212 19.68 14.54 -15.11
C LYS A 212 19.09 14.44 -13.71
N VAL A 213 18.43 13.33 -13.45
CA VAL A 213 17.71 13.03 -12.21
C VAL A 213 18.28 11.79 -11.54
N LEU A 214 18.35 11.83 -10.20
CA LEU A 214 18.57 10.66 -9.36
C LEU A 214 17.34 10.43 -8.48
N GLU A 215 16.85 9.20 -8.43
CA GLU A 215 15.84 8.71 -7.47
C GLU A 215 16.48 7.73 -6.51
N ILE A 216 16.29 7.93 -5.22
CA ILE A 216 16.68 7.01 -4.16
C ILE A 216 15.40 6.40 -3.59
N GLY A 217 15.18 5.09 -3.81
CA GLY A 217 13.91 4.41 -3.52
C GLY A 217 13.04 4.28 -4.77
N THR A 218 13.30 3.27 -5.59
CA THR A 218 12.55 3.04 -6.85
C THR A 218 11.19 2.43 -6.62
N PHE A 219 11.08 1.51 -5.68
CA PHE A 219 9.91 0.66 -5.48
C PHE A 219 9.45 -0.01 -6.79
N GLU A 220 8.19 0.19 -7.23
CA GLU A 220 7.68 -0.34 -8.52
C GLU A 220 8.00 0.58 -9.73
N GLY A 221 8.74 1.67 -9.52
CA GLY A 221 9.25 2.57 -10.55
C GLY A 221 8.26 3.60 -11.09
N LYS A 222 7.14 3.84 -10.39
CA LYS A 222 6.11 4.76 -10.88
C LYS A 222 6.67 6.16 -11.15
N TYR A 223 7.51 6.67 -10.27
CA TYR A 223 8.09 8.00 -10.42
C TYR A 223 9.12 8.07 -11.56
N SER A 224 10.08 7.14 -11.59
CA SER A 224 11.08 7.08 -12.68
C SER A 224 10.46 6.90 -14.06
N ILE A 225 9.45 6.03 -14.18
CA ILE A 225 8.75 5.80 -15.46
C ILE A 225 7.96 7.03 -15.87
N TRP A 226 7.25 7.66 -14.92
CA TRP A 226 6.56 8.92 -15.19
C TRP A 226 7.52 10.00 -15.68
N LEU A 227 8.70 10.13 -15.09
CA LEU A 227 9.73 11.07 -15.55
C LEU A 227 10.16 10.75 -16.99
N ALA A 228 10.46 9.47 -17.28
CA ALA A 228 10.90 9.03 -18.60
C ALA A 228 9.85 9.29 -19.68
N ASP A 229 8.57 9.11 -19.36
CA ASP A 229 7.47 9.27 -20.31
C ASP A 229 7.11 10.75 -20.56
N ASN A 230 7.39 11.65 -19.61
CA ASN A 230 6.96 13.04 -19.70
C ASN A 230 8.09 14.03 -20.00
N TYR A 231 9.36 13.64 -19.82
CA TYR A 231 10.51 14.54 -19.97
C TYR A 231 11.66 13.91 -20.72
N ASP A 232 12.49 14.73 -21.34
CA ASP A 232 13.74 14.28 -21.95
C ASP A 232 14.90 14.39 -20.95
N LEU A 233 15.02 13.36 -20.11
CA LEU A 233 15.95 13.29 -18.98
C LEU A 233 16.80 12.05 -19.01
N LYS A 234 17.99 12.11 -18.41
CA LYS A 234 18.73 10.92 -17.96
C LYS A 234 18.33 10.64 -16.51
N ILE A 235 17.81 9.45 -16.25
CA ILE A 235 17.27 9.06 -14.94
C ILE A 235 18.15 7.95 -14.37
N HIS A 236 18.62 8.15 -13.16
CA HIS A 236 19.28 7.14 -12.35
C HIS A 236 18.34 6.80 -11.20
N THR A 237 18.16 5.50 -10.90
CA THR A 237 17.30 5.07 -9.81
C THR A 237 17.92 3.93 -9.03
N ILE A 238 17.74 3.93 -7.71
CA ILE A 238 18.41 3.02 -6.77
C ILE A 238 17.37 2.33 -5.89
N ASP A 239 17.42 1.00 -5.80
CA ASP A 239 16.64 0.22 -4.84
C ASP A 239 17.28 -1.14 -4.58
N PRO A 240 17.48 -1.57 -3.33
CA PRO A 240 18.03 -2.90 -3.01
C PRO A 240 17.01 -4.03 -3.15
N PHE A 241 15.70 -3.73 -3.13
CA PHE A 241 14.59 -4.70 -3.06
C PHE A 241 14.74 -5.73 -1.93
N LYS A 242 15.17 -5.26 -0.75
CA LYS A 242 15.39 -6.08 0.43
C LYS A 242 14.51 -5.69 1.61
N SER A 243 14.19 -6.66 2.45
CA SER A 243 13.21 -6.56 3.53
C SER A 243 13.78 -6.14 4.88
N ASP A 244 15.07 -5.89 4.99
CA ASP A 244 15.77 -5.63 6.25
C ASP A 244 15.45 -4.28 6.90
N ILE A 245 14.69 -3.43 6.21
CA ILE A 245 14.40 -2.07 6.65
C ILE A 245 13.16 -1.99 7.54
N TYR A 246 12.12 -2.84 7.33
CA TYR A 246 10.81 -2.67 7.96
C TYR A 246 10.17 -3.94 8.51
N ASN A 247 10.91 -5.01 8.76
CA ASN A 247 10.35 -6.34 9.11
C ASN A 247 9.27 -6.83 8.12
N LEU A 248 9.26 -6.29 6.91
CA LEU A 248 8.40 -6.73 5.83
C LEU A 248 8.95 -8.03 5.22
N SER A 249 8.06 -8.88 4.74
CA SER A 249 8.50 -10.17 4.18
C SER A 249 9.32 -9.96 2.90
N GLN A 250 10.43 -10.70 2.73
CA GLN A 250 11.21 -10.70 1.50
C GLN A 250 10.36 -11.06 0.27
N SER A 251 9.29 -11.85 0.44
CA SER A 251 8.36 -12.17 -0.65
C SER A 251 7.63 -10.94 -1.22
N LEU A 252 7.39 -9.92 -0.38
CA LEU A 252 6.83 -8.66 -0.83
C LEU A 252 7.83 -7.93 -1.75
N PHE A 253 9.07 -7.79 -1.29
CA PHE A 253 10.11 -7.12 -2.08
C PHE A 253 10.43 -7.85 -3.38
N ASN A 254 10.38 -9.19 -3.38
CA ASN A 254 10.49 -9.98 -4.61
C ASN A 254 9.34 -9.67 -5.60
N THR A 255 8.14 -9.38 -5.09
CA THR A 255 7.00 -8.98 -5.93
C THR A 255 7.18 -7.55 -6.44
N VAL A 256 7.62 -6.63 -5.59
CA VAL A 256 7.94 -5.24 -5.96
C VAL A 256 9.01 -5.22 -7.07
N GLU A 257 10.09 -5.97 -6.90
CA GLU A 257 11.15 -6.09 -7.92
C GLU A 257 10.61 -6.65 -9.26
N LYS A 258 9.79 -7.72 -9.21
CA LYS A 258 9.15 -8.27 -10.42
C LYS A 258 8.29 -7.22 -11.13
N ASN A 259 7.52 -6.44 -10.37
CA ASN A 259 6.71 -5.37 -10.93
C ASN A 259 7.59 -4.26 -11.52
N TRP A 260 8.65 -3.88 -10.84
CA TRP A 260 9.63 -2.91 -11.35
C TRP A 260 10.22 -3.37 -12.69
N LEU A 261 10.76 -4.59 -12.75
CA LEU A 261 11.36 -5.14 -13.98
C LEU A 261 10.34 -5.24 -15.12
N TYR A 262 9.11 -5.66 -14.80
CA TYR A 262 8.01 -5.66 -15.77
C TYR A 262 7.71 -4.24 -16.26
N ASN A 263 7.58 -3.27 -15.35
CA ASN A 263 7.28 -1.88 -15.68
C ASN A 263 8.39 -1.25 -16.51
N LEU A 264 9.65 -1.48 -16.13
CA LEU A 264 10.83 -1.01 -16.88
C LEU A 264 10.85 -1.60 -18.30
N HIS A 265 10.59 -2.90 -18.44
CA HIS A 265 10.54 -3.57 -19.75
C HIS A 265 9.45 -2.96 -20.65
N ASN A 266 8.30 -2.61 -20.10
CA ASN A 266 7.17 -2.03 -20.84
C ASN A 266 7.26 -0.50 -21.00
N CYS A 267 8.22 0.15 -20.38
CA CYS A 267 8.45 1.59 -20.56
C CYS A 267 9.07 1.86 -21.93
N LYS A 268 8.38 2.65 -22.75
CA LYS A 268 8.87 3.02 -24.09
C LYS A 268 10.19 3.76 -24.08
N ASN A 269 10.44 4.48 -23.00
CA ASN A 269 11.63 5.31 -22.77
C ASN A 269 12.60 4.68 -21.76
N ASN A 270 12.62 3.37 -21.62
CA ASN A 270 13.46 2.66 -20.65
C ASN A 270 14.97 2.92 -20.86
N ASN A 271 15.39 3.24 -22.09
CA ASN A 271 16.77 3.63 -22.41
C ASN A 271 17.24 4.91 -21.71
N LYS A 272 16.32 5.72 -21.18
CA LYS A 272 16.63 6.90 -20.36
C LYS A 272 16.92 6.56 -18.90
N ILE A 273 16.59 5.32 -18.45
CA ILE A 273 16.65 4.90 -17.06
C ILE A 273 17.85 3.98 -16.83
N THR A 274 18.74 4.40 -15.94
CA THR A 274 19.82 3.59 -15.40
C THR A 274 19.44 3.13 -14.00
N TYR A 275 19.34 1.82 -13.79
CA TYR A 275 18.92 1.23 -12.55
C TYR A 275 20.07 0.58 -11.79
N TYR A 276 20.13 0.80 -10.47
CA TYR A 276 21.10 0.21 -9.55
C TYR A 276 20.40 -0.63 -8.50
N LYS A 277 20.62 -1.95 -8.53
CA LYS A 277 20.10 -2.88 -7.52
C LYS A 277 21.10 -3.02 -6.36
N ASP A 278 21.14 -2.02 -5.49
CA ASP A 278 22.03 -2.00 -4.32
C ASP A 278 21.49 -0.99 -3.30
N TYR A 279 22.03 -0.99 -2.10
CA TYR A 279 21.74 0.03 -1.10
C TYR A 279 22.22 1.41 -1.55
N SER A 280 21.49 2.44 -1.17
CA SER A 280 21.78 3.82 -1.57
C SER A 280 23.22 4.21 -1.26
N LEU A 281 23.71 3.97 -0.05
CA LEU A 281 25.07 4.31 0.34
C LEU A 281 26.14 3.73 -0.60
N ASN A 282 26.02 2.47 -0.98
CA ASN A 282 26.98 1.81 -1.86
C ASN A 282 27.01 2.44 -3.25
N VAL A 283 25.82 2.78 -3.77
CA VAL A 283 25.70 3.40 -5.11
C VAL A 283 26.16 4.84 -5.08
N LEU A 284 25.73 5.60 -4.07
CA LEU A 284 26.09 7.02 -3.94
C LEU A 284 27.60 7.23 -3.81
N GLN A 285 28.31 6.35 -3.07
CA GLN A 285 29.78 6.37 -3.00
C GLN A 285 30.42 6.15 -4.39
N LYS A 286 29.91 5.18 -5.18
CA LYS A 286 30.38 4.94 -6.53
C LYS A 286 30.14 6.15 -7.45
N LEU A 287 28.94 6.73 -7.38
CA LEU A 287 28.56 7.89 -8.21
C LEU A 287 29.39 9.14 -7.88
N ILE A 288 29.71 9.38 -6.62
CA ILE A 288 30.62 10.47 -6.23
C ILE A 288 32.03 10.22 -6.75
N HIS A 289 32.54 9.00 -6.64
CA HIS A 289 33.86 8.64 -7.13
C HIS A 289 33.98 8.86 -8.65
N THR A 290 32.92 8.59 -9.41
CA THR A 290 32.83 8.86 -10.85
C THR A 290 32.50 10.30 -11.18
N LYS A 291 32.41 11.19 -10.20
CA LYS A 291 32.09 12.62 -10.33
C LYS A 291 30.73 12.89 -11.00
N GLU A 292 29.78 11.98 -10.83
CA GLU A 292 28.42 12.16 -11.33
C GLU A 292 27.75 13.38 -10.67
N LYS A 293 27.03 14.14 -11.48
CA LYS A 293 26.26 15.30 -11.04
C LYS A 293 24.82 15.22 -11.52
N PHE A 294 23.90 15.79 -10.75
CA PHE A 294 22.46 15.78 -11.01
C PHE A 294 21.87 17.18 -10.84
N ASP A 295 20.86 17.46 -11.64
CA ASP A 295 20.10 18.70 -11.52
C ASP A 295 18.95 18.57 -10.51
N PHE A 296 18.47 17.35 -10.35
CA PHE A 296 17.39 17.03 -9.43
C PHE A 296 17.64 15.68 -8.77
N ILE A 297 17.43 15.60 -7.45
CA ILE A 297 17.53 14.35 -6.69
C ILE A 297 16.26 14.18 -5.86
N TYR A 298 15.59 13.03 -6.01
CA TYR A 298 14.45 12.63 -5.18
C TYR A 298 14.90 11.59 -4.16
N VAL A 299 14.68 11.88 -2.88
CA VAL A 299 15.08 11.01 -1.76
C VAL A 299 13.82 10.43 -1.12
N ASP A 300 13.57 9.16 -1.36
CA ASP A 300 12.41 8.38 -0.90
C ASP A 300 12.78 6.90 -0.66
N GLY A 301 13.94 6.68 -0.03
CA GLY A 301 14.44 5.32 0.23
C GLY A 301 14.08 4.84 1.63
N ASP A 302 15.06 4.78 2.51
CA ASP A 302 14.87 4.45 3.92
C ASP A 302 14.30 5.64 4.69
N HIS A 303 13.52 5.39 5.73
CA HIS A 303 12.98 6.46 6.59
C HIS A 303 13.72 6.63 7.92
N ARG A 304 14.70 5.76 8.22
CA ARG A 304 15.52 5.89 9.43
C ARG A 304 16.48 7.07 9.30
N SER A 305 16.43 7.98 10.28
CA SER A 305 17.19 9.24 10.23
C SER A 305 18.67 9.08 9.92
N HIS A 306 19.32 8.03 10.47
CA HIS A 306 20.75 7.79 10.25
C HIS A 306 21.11 7.34 8.83
N ILE A 307 20.15 6.81 8.09
CA ILE A 307 20.30 6.51 6.66
C ILE A 307 19.97 7.74 5.83
N VAL A 308 18.82 8.38 6.13
CA VAL A 308 18.39 9.58 5.41
C VAL A 308 19.43 10.67 5.45
N ILE A 309 20.09 10.92 6.60
CA ILE A 309 21.13 11.96 6.69
C ILE A 309 22.32 11.67 5.75
N GLN A 310 22.68 10.39 5.57
CA GLN A 310 23.74 9.99 4.64
C GLN A 310 23.29 10.25 3.19
N ASP A 311 22.08 9.82 2.84
CA ASP A 311 21.50 10.06 1.52
C ASP A 311 21.48 11.57 1.20
N LEU A 312 21.10 12.43 2.16
CA LEU A 312 21.07 13.89 1.98
C LEU A 312 22.47 14.49 1.76
N ILE A 313 23.47 14.06 2.55
CA ILE A 313 24.86 14.57 2.44
C ILE A 313 25.45 14.16 1.09
N TYR A 314 25.34 12.88 0.68
CA TYR A 314 25.85 12.42 -0.60
C TYR A 314 25.11 13.09 -1.76
N SER A 315 23.77 13.19 -1.67
CA SER A 315 22.95 13.87 -2.66
C SER A 315 23.36 15.34 -2.86
N PHE A 316 23.55 16.08 -1.76
CA PHE A 316 23.99 17.49 -1.82
C PHE A 316 25.34 17.63 -2.54
N ASN A 317 26.29 16.72 -2.30
CA ASN A 317 27.58 16.75 -2.94
C ASN A 317 27.50 16.44 -4.45
N MET A 318 26.47 15.70 -4.88
CA MET A 318 26.23 15.38 -6.28
C MET A 318 25.29 16.36 -6.99
N LEU A 319 24.60 17.27 -6.27
CA LEU A 319 23.82 18.31 -6.91
C LEU A 319 24.71 19.31 -7.65
N ASN A 320 24.30 19.68 -8.85
CA ASN A 320 24.78 20.87 -9.54
C ASN A 320 24.41 22.14 -8.75
N ASP A 321 25.08 23.24 -9.02
CA ASP A 321 24.69 24.55 -8.49
C ASP A 321 23.27 24.88 -8.99
N ASN A 322 22.44 25.42 -8.13
CA ASN A 322 20.99 25.57 -8.30
C ASN A 322 20.20 24.28 -8.46
N GLY A 323 20.82 23.09 -8.34
CA GLY A 323 20.14 21.80 -8.34
C GLY A 323 19.19 21.66 -7.14
N ILE A 324 18.18 20.83 -7.30
CA ILE A 324 17.09 20.68 -6.32
C ILE A 324 17.09 19.27 -5.75
N MET A 325 16.93 19.16 -4.44
CA MET A 325 16.68 17.91 -3.73
C MET A 325 15.24 17.94 -3.19
N LEU A 326 14.41 16.98 -3.61
CA LEU A 326 13.06 16.75 -3.08
C LEU A 326 13.13 15.55 -2.13
N ILE A 327 12.64 15.74 -0.91
CA ILE A 327 12.75 14.73 0.16
C ILE A 327 11.35 14.34 0.59
N ASP A 328 11.04 13.04 0.51
CA ASP A 328 9.72 12.53 0.89
C ASP A 328 9.58 12.32 2.39
N ASP A 329 8.34 12.27 2.82
CA ASP A 329 7.91 11.99 4.20
C ASP A 329 8.63 12.84 5.29
N ALA A 330 9.17 13.99 4.87
CA ALA A 330 10.06 14.84 5.67
C ALA A 330 9.36 15.65 6.78
N VAL A 331 8.01 15.68 6.83
CA VAL A 331 7.27 16.59 7.72
C VAL A 331 6.48 15.84 8.80
N ASN A 332 5.55 14.99 8.43
CA ASN A 332 4.58 14.39 9.35
C ASN A 332 4.58 12.85 9.35
N TRP A 333 5.49 12.23 8.65
CA TRP A 333 5.55 10.78 8.63
C TRP A 333 6.02 10.23 9.99
N LYS A 334 5.39 9.15 10.44
CA LYS A 334 5.76 8.44 11.67
C LYS A 334 5.80 6.96 11.39
N ALA A 335 6.86 6.32 11.85
CA ALA A 335 6.99 4.88 11.80
C ALA A 335 5.85 4.20 12.56
N ARG A 336 5.46 3.02 12.09
CA ARG A 336 4.43 2.21 12.73
C ARG A 336 4.92 0.78 12.90
N ASP A 337 4.60 0.21 14.03
CA ASP A 337 4.76 -1.22 14.23
C ASP A 337 3.86 -2.00 13.26
N HIS A 338 4.43 -2.93 12.52
CA HIS A 338 3.71 -3.64 11.46
C HIS A 338 2.68 -4.65 11.97
N ASN A 339 2.85 -5.13 13.21
CA ASN A 339 1.94 -6.11 13.80
C ASN A 339 0.76 -5.42 14.48
N THR A 340 1.03 -4.32 15.18
CA THR A 340 0.03 -3.60 15.98
C THR A 340 -0.53 -2.37 15.29
N ASN A 341 0.13 -1.87 14.23
CA ASN A 341 -0.15 -0.60 13.56
C ASN A 341 -0.07 0.63 14.49
N GLN A 342 0.56 0.48 15.66
CA GLN A 342 0.80 1.58 16.59
C GLN A 342 1.90 2.50 16.05
N ILE A 343 1.77 3.79 16.33
CA ILE A 343 2.83 4.76 16.04
C ILE A 343 4.00 4.48 16.99
N LEU A 344 5.19 4.40 16.42
CA LEU A 344 6.44 4.36 17.16
C LEU A 344 6.88 5.80 17.40
N GLU A 345 7.06 6.17 18.68
CA GLU A 345 7.44 7.55 19.07
C GLU A 345 8.96 7.80 18.97
N ASP A 346 9.72 6.86 18.41
CA ASP A 346 11.14 7.03 18.16
C ASP A 346 11.39 7.90 16.93
N GLU A 347 11.86 9.12 17.16
CA GLU A 347 12.16 10.11 16.10
C GLU A 347 13.25 9.64 15.14
N THR A 348 14.13 8.72 15.57
CA THR A 348 15.19 8.16 14.72
C THR A 348 14.65 7.29 13.58
N LEU A 349 13.41 6.83 13.72
CA LEU A 349 12.69 6.05 12.70
C LEU A 349 11.95 6.92 11.69
N SER A 350 12.16 8.25 11.69
CA SER A 350 11.50 9.21 10.79
C SER A 350 12.52 10.05 10.03
N PRO A 351 12.27 10.39 8.74
CA PRO A 351 13.13 11.28 7.97
C PRO A 351 13.29 12.68 8.56
N LYS A 352 12.30 13.15 9.31
CA LYS A 352 12.22 14.53 9.82
C LYS A 352 13.47 14.96 10.60
N LEU A 353 13.95 14.13 11.52
CA LEU A 353 15.15 14.45 12.33
C LEU A 353 16.38 14.67 11.43
N ALA A 354 16.57 13.85 10.41
CA ALA A 354 17.65 13.99 9.45
C ALA A 354 17.54 15.28 8.64
N VAL A 355 16.33 15.57 8.14
CA VAL A 355 16.06 16.77 7.33
C VAL A 355 16.27 18.04 8.14
N ASP A 356 15.76 18.12 9.37
CA ASP A 356 15.93 19.27 10.24
C ASP A 356 17.41 19.49 10.60
N SER A 357 18.14 18.40 10.88
CA SER A 357 19.58 18.46 11.14
C SER A 357 20.37 18.92 9.92
N PHE A 358 20.06 18.37 8.74
CA PHE A 358 20.66 18.77 7.48
C PHE A 358 20.45 20.26 7.19
N LYS A 359 19.23 20.76 7.32
CA LYS A 359 18.90 22.19 7.13
C LYS A 359 19.68 23.10 8.08
N LYS A 360 19.89 22.68 9.34
CA LYS A 360 20.69 23.44 10.28
C LYS A 360 22.17 23.51 9.88
N ILE A 361 22.74 22.38 9.48
CA ILE A 361 24.16 22.27 9.10
C ILE A 361 24.42 23.06 7.79
N TYR A 362 23.52 22.94 6.83
CA TYR A 362 23.67 23.51 5.48
C TYR A 362 22.89 24.81 5.28
N LYS A 363 22.48 25.51 6.37
CA LYS A 363 21.60 26.71 6.35
C LYS A 363 22.00 27.80 5.35
N ASN A 364 23.32 27.98 5.11
CA ASN A 364 23.85 28.99 4.17
C ASN A 364 24.20 28.39 2.79
N LYS A 365 23.87 27.14 2.53
CA LYS A 365 24.18 26.42 1.30
C LYS A 365 22.93 25.86 0.61
N VAL A 366 21.77 25.96 1.26
CA VAL A 366 20.50 25.53 0.71
C VAL A 366 19.41 26.56 0.96
N LYS A 367 18.49 26.67 0.01
CA LYS A 367 17.26 27.44 0.12
C LYS A 367 16.06 26.49 0.05
N GLU A 368 15.15 26.57 1.00
CA GLU A 368 13.90 25.82 0.95
C GLU A 368 12.94 26.46 -0.06
N LEU A 369 12.38 25.63 -0.94
CA LEU A 369 11.44 26.05 -1.97
C LEU A 369 10.00 25.76 -1.52
N ILE A 370 9.08 26.63 -1.93
CA ILE A 370 7.65 26.42 -1.70
C ILE A 370 7.14 25.41 -2.70
N ILE A 371 6.46 24.36 -2.21
CA ILE A 371 5.87 23.29 -3.02
C ILE A 371 4.41 23.03 -2.66
N PRO A 372 3.59 22.54 -3.62
CA PRO A 372 2.16 22.31 -3.40
C PRO A 372 1.83 21.27 -2.32
N LYS A 373 2.59 20.16 -2.27
CA LYS A 373 2.35 19.04 -1.33
C LYS A 373 3.30 19.14 -0.15
N LYS A 374 2.76 19.49 1.01
CA LYS A 374 3.51 19.85 2.22
C LYS A 374 4.03 18.67 3.07
N ASN A 375 3.85 17.42 2.64
CA ASN A 375 4.47 16.27 3.31
C ASN A 375 5.94 16.10 2.92
N GLN A 376 6.39 16.78 1.89
CA GLN A 376 7.75 16.77 1.35
C GLN A 376 8.46 18.09 1.64
N VAL A 377 9.77 18.08 1.51
CA VAL A 377 10.64 19.28 1.59
C VAL A 377 11.47 19.36 0.33
N ALA A 378 11.51 20.53 -0.29
CA ALA A 378 12.35 20.82 -1.45
C ALA A 378 13.46 21.80 -1.08
N LEU A 379 14.71 21.40 -1.29
CA LEU A 379 15.91 22.21 -0.99
C LEU A 379 16.69 22.47 -2.27
N GLN A 380 16.94 23.73 -2.59
CA GLN A 380 17.78 24.15 -3.69
C GLN A 380 19.19 24.45 -3.17
N LYS A 381 20.20 23.91 -3.83
CA LYS A 381 21.61 24.25 -3.58
C LYS A 381 21.90 25.66 -4.05
N ILE A 382 22.55 26.46 -3.19
CA ILE A 382 22.94 27.86 -3.47
C ILE A 382 24.41 27.90 -3.89
#